data_94d46d21df0958ddbe20b6ade6db6374
#
_entry.id   94d46d21df0958ddbe20b6ade6db6374
#
_cell.length_a   1.000
_cell.length_b   1.000
_cell.length_c   1.000
_cell.angle_alpha   90.00
_cell.angle_beta   90.00
_cell.angle_gamma   90.00
#
_symmetry.space_group_name_H-M   'P 1'
#
loop_
_entity.id
_entity.type
_entity.pdbx_description
1 polymer ?
#
loop_
_entity_poly.entity_id
_entity_poly.type
_entity_poly.pdbx_seq_one_letter_code
_entity_poly.pdbx_strand_id
1 'polypeptide(L)'
;MKTHFDSLKCLLLLSIFTLGGWSGTSIADKVTLDSGGHKLKGTLCRPGGTGPFPAVVYHHGGGGNAIGGSPEDTCRALAKAGFIGLSLIRRSTKPLQGHLEDAEVAVDYIKQRDEVDSGRIGVIGFSRGGLLAWQQAARRNDLAALVIMGVAVNRQLNFADAGNIAAPVLLLVSKNDTGSRYTKGRNTLKFTRRVADALKQAGRDIEFIVYPSFRNDGHTLFFEVRSEYWKDVTRFLKSHL
;
A
#
# COMPACT_ATOMS: atom_id res chain seq x y z
N MET A 1 0.24 62.25 52.15
CA MET A 1 0.81 60.96 51.71
C MET A 1 -0.02 60.46 50.56
N LYS A 2 0.51 60.55 49.30
CA LYS A 2 -0.16 60.07 48.10
C LYS A 2 0.61 58.87 47.61
N THR A 3 -0.03 57.69 47.60
CA THR A 3 0.51 56.46 47.05
C THR A 3 0.09 56.30 45.62
N HIS A 4 1.05 56.34 44.68
CA HIS A 4 0.89 56.01 43.27
C HIS A 4 0.77 54.51 43.10
N PHE A 5 -0.28 54.06 42.38
CA PHE A 5 -0.43 52.71 41.87
C PHE A 5 0.02 52.70 40.41
N ASP A 6 1.16 52.06 40.12
CA ASP A 6 1.63 51.82 38.78
C ASP A 6 0.88 50.64 38.16
N SER A 7 0.19 50.92 37.07
CA SER A 7 -0.56 49.89 36.28
C SER A 7 0.39 49.23 35.27
N LEU A 8 0.82 48.02 35.58
CA LEU A 8 1.62 47.18 34.68
C LEU A 8 0.69 46.56 33.60
N LYS A 9 0.72 47.11 32.39
CA LYS A 9 0.01 46.54 31.24
C LYS A 9 0.77 45.36 30.70
N CYS A 10 0.26 44.15 30.99
CA CYS A 10 0.73 42.93 30.41
C CYS A 10 0.24 42.84 28.95
N LEU A 11 1.14 43.02 27.96
CA LEU A 11 0.85 42.79 26.55
C LEU A 11 0.89 41.28 26.25
N LEU A 12 -0.28 40.65 26.10
CA LEU A 12 -0.39 39.31 25.57
C LEU A 12 -0.14 39.36 24.06
N LEU A 13 1.04 38.89 23.65
CA LEU A 13 1.32 38.60 22.23
C LEU A 13 0.61 37.31 21.84
N LEU A 14 -0.54 37.42 21.18
CA LEU A 14 -1.22 36.31 20.52
C LEU A 14 -0.43 35.97 19.24
N SER A 15 0.41 34.93 19.30
CA SER A 15 1.01 34.34 18.11
C SER A 15 -0.06 33.55 17.35
N ILE A 16 -0.56 34.11 16.28
CA ILE A 16 -1.45 33.44 15.34
C ILE A 16 -0.58 32.44 14.55
N PHE A 17 -0.61 31.17 14.95
CA PHE A 17 -0.10 30.09 14.11
C PHE A 17 -1.06 29.92 12.92
N THR A 18 -0.75 30.52 11.79
CA THR A 18 -1.42 30.21 10.52
C THR A 18 -1.01 28.80 10.11
N LEU A 19 -1.90 27.84 10.31
CA LEU A 19 -1.83 26.53 9.66
C LEU A 19 -1.98 26.75 8.14
N GLY A 20 -0.87 27.07 7.49
CA GLY A 20 -0.79 27.10 6.04
C GLY A 20 -1.06 25.71 5.50
N GLY A 21 -2.29 25.45 5.06
CA GLY A 21 -2.63 24.25 4.31
C GLY A 21 -1.81 24.23 3.02
N TRP A 22 -0.80 23.39 2.98
CA TRP A 22 0.03 23.17 1.80
C TRP A 22 -0.77 22.34 0.79
N SER A 23 -1.49 23.01 -0.10
CA SER A 23 -2.09 22.42 -1.29
C SER A 23 -1.02 22.29 -2.39
N GLY A 24 0.01 21.50 -2.17
CA GLY A 24 0.96 21.15 -3.21
C GLY A 24 0.30 20.21 -4.21
N THR A 25 0.40 20.52 -5.50
CA THR A 25 -0.08 19.63 -6.58
C THR A 25 0.74 18.33 -6.57
N SER A 26 0.08 17.18 -6.51
CA SER A 26 0.77 15.89 -6.65
C SER A 26 1.32 15.73 -8.08
N ILE A 27 2.58 15.30 -8.19
CA ILE A 27 3.27 15.10 -9.48
C ILE A 27 3.28 13.60 -9.77
N ALA A 28 3.05 13.23 -11.03
CA ALA A 28 3.13 11.83 -11.48
C ALA A 28 4.04 11.73 -12.71
N ASP A 29 5.14 11.00 -12.57
CA ASP A 29 6.14 10.79 -13.61
C ASP A 29 6.10 9.35 -14.12
N LYS A 30 6.33 9.17 -15.40
CA LYS A 30 6.58 7.84 -15.97
C LYS A 30 8.02 7.43 -15.69
N VAL A 31 8.18 6.22 -15.17
CA VAL A 31 9.49 5.63 -14.87
C VAL A 31 9.68 4.33 -15.63
N THR A 32 10.95 4.00 -15.88
CA THR A 32 11.35 2.71 -16.45
C THR A 32 12.48 2.14 -15.63
N LEU A 33 12.27 0.94 -15.07
CA LEU A 33 13.26 0.22 -14.27
C LEU A 33 13.76 -1.00 -15.05
N ASP A 34 15.04 -1.33 -14.86
CA ASP A 34 15.58 -2.60 -15.34
C ASP A 34 15.41 -3.70 -14.26
N SER A 35 14.89 -4.84 -14.67
CA SER A 35 14.80 -6.02 -13.81
C SER A 35 15.31 -7.24 -14.56
N GLY A 36 16.62 -7.47 -14.44
CA GLY A 36 17.29 -8.58 -15.12
C GLY A 36 17.14 -8.52 -16.66
N GLY A 37 17.33 -7.33 -17.25
CA GLY A 37 17.19 -7.09 -18.71
C GLY A 37 15.74 -6.81 -19.16
N HIS A 38 14.76 -6.91 -18.28
CA HIS A 38 13.36 -6.54 -18.57
C HIS A 38 13.11 -5.07 -18.20
N LYS A 39 12.68 -4.26 -19.18
CA LYS A 39 12.31 -2.85 -18.95
C LYS A 39 10.89 -2.76 -18.43
N LEU A 40 10.75 -2.52 -17.13
CA LEU A 40 9.48 -2.37 -16.43
C LEU A 40 9.02 -0.91 -16.50
N LYS A 41 7.87 -0.67 -17.10
CA LYS A 41 7.26 0.67 -17.14
C LYS A 41 6.39 0.88 -15.89
N GLY A 42 6.36 2.11 -15.38
CA GLY A 42 5.55 2.44 -14.22
C GLY A 42 5.25 3.91 -14.07
N THR A 43 4.64 4.23 -12.96
CA THR A 43 4.33 5.59 -12.54
C THR A 43 4.83 5.80 -11.12
N LEU A 44 5.56 6.90 -10.93
CA LEU A 44 5.99 7.41 -9.64
C LEU A 44 5.18 8.66 -9.33
N CYS A 45 4.47 8.68 -8.21
CA CYS A 45 3.64 9.80 -7.80
C CYS A 45 4.18 10.37 -6.49
N ARG A 46 4.34 11.71 -6.45
CA ARG A 46 4.87 12.42 -5.28
C ARG A 46 3.79 13.30 -4.67
N PRO A 47 3.69 13.36 -3.33
CA PRO A 47 2.91 14.40 -2.67
C PRO A 47 3.55 15.78 -2.90
N GLY A 48 2.78 16.84 -2.71
CA GLY A 48 3.35 18.19 -2.66
C GLY A 48 4.14 18.40 -1.37
N GLY A 49 5.11 19.31 -1.40
CA GLY A 49 5.94 19.67 -0.25
C GLY A 49 7.37 19.13 -0.34
N THR A 50 8.11 19.29 0.76
CA THR A 50 9.50 18.85 0.90
C THR A 50 9.59 17.60 1.77
N GLY A 51 10.25 16.53 1.24
CA GLY A 51 10.44 15.28 1.97
C GLY A 51 11.46 15.37 3.12
N PRO A 52 11.96 14.23 3.62
CA PRO A 52 11.68 12.89 3.07
C PRO A 52 10.28 12.39 3.42
N PHE A 53 9.63 11.74 2.47
CA PHE A 53 8.29 11.17 2.61
C PHE A 53 8.34 9.66 2.82
N PRO A 54 7.38 9.08 3.55
CA PRO A 54 7.17 7.64 3.51
C PRO A 54 6.75 7.22 2.09
N ALA A 55 7.09 5.99 1.69
CA ALA A 55 6.79 5.52 0.35
C ALA A 55 6.06 4.18 0.35
N VAL A 56 5.25 3.96 -0.70
CA VAL A 56 4.45 2.75 -0.86
C VAL A 56 4.58 2.22 -2.29
N VAL A 57 4.98 0.94 -2.39
CA VAL A 57 5.00 0.22 -3.65
C VAL A 57 3.70 -0.54 -3.83
N TYR A 58 3.05 -0.39 -4.99
CA TYR A 58 1.82 -1.08 -5.32
C TYR A 58 2.05 -2.18 -6.35
N HIS A 59 1.66 -3.41 -5.99
CA HIS A 59 1.66 -4.58 -6.87
C HIS A 59 0.26 -4.84 -7.39
N HIS A 60 0.04 -4.59 -8.69
CA HIS A 60 -1.25 -4.75 -9.35
C HIS A 60 -1.70 -6.22 -9.43
N GLY A 61 -3.00 -6.44 -9.53
CA GLY A 61 -3.62 -7.72 -9.81
C GLY A 61 -3.38 -8.18 -11.26
N GLY A 62 -4.03 -9.24 -11.65
CA GLY A 62 -4.05 -9.67 -13.03
C GLY A 62 -4.49 -11.09 -13.25
N GLY A 63 -5.31 -11.28 -14.28
CA GLY A 63 -5.69 -12.56 -14.86
C GLY A 63 -5.15 -12.65 -16.28
N GLY A 64 -4.21 -13.55 -16.55
CA GLY A 64 -3.54 -13.59 -17.85
C GLY A 64 -2.77 -12.29 -18.13
N ASN A 65 -3.03 -11.64 -19.26
CA ASN A 65 -2.41 -10.37 -19.66
C ASN A 65 -3.17 -9.13 -19.15
N ALA A 66 -4.30 -9.32 -18.45
CA ALA A 66 -5.06 -8.21 -17.91
C ALA A 66 -4.42 -7.65 -16.62
N ILE A 67 -4.40 -6.33 -16.49
CA ILE A 67 -3.97 -5.62 -15.30
C ILE A 67 -5.22 -5.30 -14.48
N GLY A 68 -5.29 -5.77 -13.23
CA GLY A 68 -6.34 -5.44 -12.29
C GLY A 68 -5.87 -4.48 -11.20
N GLY A 69 -6.79 -3.65 -10.69
CA GLY A 69 -6.51 -2.81 -9.54
C GLY A 69 -5.90 -1.44 -9.86
N SER A 70 -6.20 -0.86 -11.02
CA SER A 70 -5.91 0.55 -11.36
C SER A 70 -4.55 1.11 -10.85
N PRO A 71 -3.40 0.65 -11.39
CA PRO A 71 -2.07 1.00 -10.86
C PRO A 71 -1.80 2.51 -10.79
N GLU A 72 -2.18 3.25 -11.84
CA GLU A 72 -1.93 4.70 -11.90
C GLU A 72 -2.80 5.47 -10.91
N ASP A 73 -4.08 5.12 -10.77
CA ASP A 73 -4.98 5.78 -9.81
C ASP A 73 -4.57 5.48 -8.37
N THR A 74 -4.10 4.24 -8.10
CA THR A 74 -3.55 3.88 -6.78
C THR A 74 -2.31 4.72 -6.45
N CYS A 75 -1.40 4.89 -7.41
CA CYS A 75 -0.23 5.74 -7.28
C CYS A 75 -0.61 7.20 -6.94
N ARG A 76 -1.55 7.79 -7.68
CA ARG A 76 -2.07 9.15 -7.43
C ARG A 76 -2.78 9.27 -6.08
N ALA A 77 -3.56 8.25 -5.71
CA ALA A 77 -4.26 8.23 -4.42
C ALA A 77 -3.29 8.15 -3.23
N LEU A 78 -2.17 7.43 -3.37
CA LEU A 78 -1.09 7.41 -2.39
C LEU A 78 -0.46 8.81 -2.24
N ALA A 79 -0.13 9.46 -3.35
CA ALA A 79 0.43 10.81 -3.32
C ALA A 79 -0.53 11.81 -2.65
N LYS A 80 -1.83 11.73 -2.96
CA LYS A 80 -2.87 12.55 -2.29
C LYS A 80 -2.96 12.28 -0.78
N ALA A 81 -2.63 11.06 -0.36
CA ALA A 81 -2.64 10.68 1.07
C ALA A 81 -1.34 11.05 1.81
N GLY A 82 -0.31 11.60 1.11
CA GLY A 82 0.96 12.03 1.68
C GLY A 82 2.11 11.03 1.54
N PHE A 83 1.96 10.00 0.70
CA PHE A 83 2.99 9.00 0.45
C PHE A 83 3.58 9.14 -0.96
N ILE A 84 4.86 8.88 -1.14
CA ILE A 84 5.37 8.62 -2.48
C ILE A 84 4.83 7.26 -2.92
N GLY A 85 4.11 7.22 -4.05
CA GLY A 85 3.57 6.00 -4.63
C GLY A 85 4.41 5.52 -5.81
N LEU A 86 4.72 4.22 -5.87
CA LEU A 86 5.32 3.59 -7.03
C LEU A 86 4.44 2.42 -7.49
N SER A 87 4.02 2.46 -8.76
CA SER A 87 3.29 1.35 -9.40
C SER A 87 4.01 0.93 -10.66
N LEU A 88 4.56 -0.29 -10.67
CA LEU A 88 5.19 -0.87 -11.87
C LEU A 88 4.26 -1.87 -12.55
N ILE A 89 4.31 -1.91 -13.87
CA ILE A 89 3.74 -3.00 -14.66
C ILE A 89 4.80 -4.09 -14.75
N ARG A 90 4.49 -5.24 -14.16
CA ARG A 90 5.38 -6.41 -14.18
C ARG A 90 5.68 -6.88 -15.59
N ARG A 91 6.81 -7.58 -15.77
CA ARG A 91 7.18 -8.20 -17.04
C ARG A 91 6.07 -9.09 -17.60
N SER A 92 5.96 -9.13 -18.94
CA SER A 92 4.99 -9.97 -19.64
C SER A 92 5.56 -11.38 -19.85
N THR A 93 5.54 -12.19 -18.81
CA THR A 93 5.97 -13.58 -18.81
C THR A 93 4.85 -14.51 -18.34
N LYS A 94 5.12 -15.82 -18.24
CA LYS A 94 4.17 -16.73 -17.61
C LYS A 94 3.87 -16.24 -16.18
N PRO A 95 2.65 -16.45 -15.66
CA PRO A 95 2.27 -15.99 -14.34
C PRO A 95 3.30 -16.38 -13.26
N LEU A 96 3.75 -15.37 -12.50
CA LEU A 96 4.72 -15.46 -11.41
C LEU A 96 6.19 -15.73 -11.82
N GLN A 97 6.48 -15.93 -13.10
CA GLN A 97 7.85 -16.08 -13.57
C GLN A 97 8.56 -14.71 -13.62
N GLY A 98 9.53 -14.49 -12.74
CA GLY A 98 10.30 -13.25 -12.63
C GLY A 98 9.53 -12.10 -11.95
N HIS A 99 8.28 -12.31 -11.54
CA HIS A 99 7.45 -11.24 -10.97
C HIS A 99 7.87 -10.84 -9.56
N LEU A 100 8.46 -11.76 -8.80
CA LEU A 100 8.97 -11.44 -7.46
C LEU A 100 10.23 -10.59 -7.56
N GLU A 101 11.12 -10.88 -8.52
CA GLU A 101 12.29 -10.06 -8.84
C GLU A 101 11.86 -8.64 -9.24
N ASP A 102 10.79 -8.49 -10.03
CA ASP A 102 10.24 -7.17 -10.37
C ASP A 102 9.75 -6.42 -9.13
N ALA A 103 9.14 -7.14 -8.19
CA ALA A 103 8.69 -6.56 -6.92
C ALA A 103 9.87 -6.09 -6.05
N GLU A 104 10.95 -6.89 -5.97
CA GLU A 104 12.16 -6.52 -5.23
C GLU A 104 12.83 -5.28 -5.82
N VAL A 105 13.00 -5.24 -7.14
CA VAL A 105 13.55 -4.07 -7.85
C VAL A 105 12.74 -2.81 -7.57
N ALA A 106 11.40 -2.93 -7.46
CA ALA A 106 10.53 -1.79 -7.16
C ALA A 106 10.80 -1.20 -5.76
N VAL A 107 10.96 -2.05 -4.75
CA VAL A 107 11.26 -1.59 -3.38
C VAL A 107 12.68 -1.04 -3.29
N ASP A 108 13.65 -1.68 -3.91
CA ASP A 108 15.04 -1.21 -3.89
C ASP A 108 15.20 0.14 -4.61
N TYR A 109 14.50 0.32 -5.73
CA TYR A 109 14.47 1.60 -6.45
C TYR A 109 13.88 2.72 -5.60
N ILE A 110 12.75 2.49 -4.93
CA ILE A 110 12.09 3.54 -4.16
C ILE A 110 12.92 3.95 -2.94
N LYS A 111 13.60 3.01 -2.31
CA LYS A 111 14.46 3.24 -1.13
C LYS A 111 15.71 4.07 -1.42
N GLN A 112 16.18 4.08 -2.67
CA GLN A 112 17.39 4.80 -3.09
C GLN A 112 17.13 6.27 -3.44
N ARG A 113 15.89 6.74 -3.32
CA ARG A 113 15.54 8.10 -3.70
C ARG A 113 15.72 9.08 -2.53
N ASP A 114 16.31 10.22 -2.79
CA ASP A 114 16.62 11.24 -1.77
C ASP A 114 15.37 11.80 -1.09
N GLU A 115 14.26 11.86 -1.84
CA GLU A 115 12.98 12.34 -1.32
C GLU A 115 12.21 11.29 -0.48
N VAL A 116 12.74 10.07 -0.31
CA VAL A 116 12.11 8.96 0.40
C VAL A 116 12.77 8.72 1.75
N ASP A 117 11.95 8.59 2.79
CA ASP A 117 12.39 8.00 4.05
C ASP A 117 12.49 6.48 3.90
N SER A 118 13.70 5.98 3.72
CA SER A 118 13.97 4.55 3.48
C SER A 118 13.62 3.62 4.65
N GLY A 119 13.38 4.17 5.84
CA GLY A 119 12.88 3.43 7.01
C GLY A 119 11.36 3.30 7.04
N ARG A 120 10.62 4.02 6.18
CA ARG A 120 9.14 4.03 6.15
C ARG A 120 8.62 3.59 4.78
N ILE A 121 8.86 2.31 4.47
CA ILE A 121 8.44 1.69 3.20
C ILE A 121 7.29 0.72 3.44
N GLY A 122 6.15 0.98 2.79
CA GLY A 122 5.01 0.07 2.75
C GLY A 122 4.86 -0.63 1.40
N VAL A 123 4.18 -1.76 1.42
CA VAL A 123 3.80 -2.49 0.21
C VAL A 123 2.30 -2.76 0.21
N ILE A 124 1.64 -2.51 -0.91
CA ILE A 124 0.25 -2.88 -1.16
C ILE A 124 0.21 -3.88 -2.31
N GLY A 125 -0.54 -4.98 -2.14
CA GLY A 125 -0.77 -5.93 -3.21
C GLY A 125 -2.23 -6.29 -3.40
N PHE A 126 -2.70 -6.29 -4.66
CA PHE A 126 -4.04 -6.74 -5.01
C PHE A 126 -4.00 -8.07 -5.74
N SER A 127 -4.86 -9.03 -5.35
CA SER A 127 -5.02 -10.32 -6.03
C SER A 127 -3.66 -11.04 -6.22
N ARG A 128 -3.17 -11.20 -7.45
CA ARG A 128 -1.82 -11.73 -7.73
C ARG A 128 -0.73 -10.85 -7.11
N GLY A 129 -0.93 -9.53 -7.13
CA GLY A 129 -0.04 -8.60 -6.43
C GLY A 129 -0.02 -8.83 -4.92
N GLY A 130 -1.14 -9.25 -4.33
CA GLY A 130 -1.21 -9.64 -2.91
C GLY A 130 -0.39 -10.89 -2.59
N LEU A 131 -0.34 -11.87 -3.52
CA LEU A 131 0.57 -13.00 -3.40
C LEU A 131 2.04 -12.56 -3.47
N LEU A 132 2.37 -11.66 -4.40
CA LEU A 132 3.74 -11.13 -4.52
C LEU A 132 4.14 -10.31 -3.28
N ALA A 133 3.24 -9.50 -2.77
CA ALA A 133 3.46 -8.73 -1.54
C ALA A 133 3.71 -9.64 -0.32
N TRP A 134 2.97 -10.75 -0.21
CA TRP A 134 3.24 -11.78 0.80
C TRP A 134 4.64 -12.37 0.65
N GLN A 135 4.99 -12.84 -0.57
CA GLN A 135 6.29 -13.46 -0.84
C GLN A 135 7.45 -12.49 -0.60
N GLN A 136 7.27 -11.24 -0.95
CA GLN A 136 8.25 -10.18 -0.72
C GLN A 136 8.42 -9.90 0.78
N ALA A 137 7.34 -9.70 1.52
CA ALA A 137 7.38 -9.44 2.96
C ALA A 137 7.98 -10.61 3.76
N ALA A 138 7.81 -11.86 3.28
CA ALA A 138 8.43 -13.02 3.91
C ALA A 138 9.97 -13.11 3.68
N ARG A 139 10.52 -12.35 2.74
CA ARG A 139 11.96 -12.30 2.42
C ARG A 139 12.64 -11.04 2.91
N ARG A 140 11.85 -10.01 3.27
CA ARG A 140 12.34 -8.68 3.67
C ARG A 140 11.92 -8.37 5.10
N ASN A 141 12.83 -7.85 5.89
CA ASN A 141 12.59 -7.36 7.25
C ASN A 141 12.58 -5.83 7.35
N ASP A 142 12.71 -5.15 6.21
CA ASP A 142 12.83 -3.69 6.09
C ASP A 142 11.55 -3.01 5.56
N LEU A 143 10.42 -3.73 5.55
CA LEU A 143 9.10 -3.18 5.27
C LEU A 143 8.42 -2.77 6.58
N ALA A 144 7.88 -1.56 6.61
CA ALA A 144 7.19 -1.01 7.78
C ALA A 144 5.67 -1.27 7.76
N ALA A 145 5.08 -1.60 6.60
CA ALA A 145 3.67 -1.95 6.48
C ALA A 145 3.38 -2.85 5.28
N LEU A 146 2.44 -3.78 5.43
CA LEU A 146 1.98 -4.66 4.37
C LEU A 146 0.45 -4.62 4.25
N VAL A 147 -0.08 -4.30 3.05
CA VAL A 147 -1.51 -4.34 2.76
C VAL A 147 -1.79 -5.36 1.67
N ILE A 148 -2.68 -6.30 1.93
CA ILE A 148 -3.07 -7.34 0.98
C ILE A 148 -4.59 -7.27 0.74
N MET A 149 -4.98 -7.04 -0.51
CA MET A 149 -6.38 -6.91 -0.94
C MET A 149 -6.77 -8.10 -1.82
N GLY A 150 -7.77 -8.90 -1.39
CA GLY A 150 -8.31 -10.00 -2.17
C GLY A 150 -7.24 -10.94 -2.71
N VAL A 151 -6.38 -11.49 -1.85
CA VAL A 151 -5.19 -12.27 -2.24
C VAL A 151 -5.52 -13.43 -3.18
N ALA A 152 -4.74 -13.60 -4.25
CA ALA A 152 -4.96 -14.68 -5.20
C ALA A 152 -4.78 -16.07 -4.56
N VAL A 153 -5.76 -16.94 -4.76
CA VAL A 153 -5.68 -18.35 -4.33
C VAL A 153 -4.65 -19.08 -5.17
N ASN A 154 -3.48 -19.38 -4.58
CA ASN A 154 -2.37 -20.00 -5.27
C ASN A 154 -1.54 -20.89 -4.33
N ARG A 155 -1.06 -22.03 -4.84
CA ARG A 155 -0.19 -22.95 -4.07
C ARG A 155 1.20 -22.37 -3.76
N GLN A 156 1.63 -21.32 -4.47
CA GLN A 156 2.89 -20.64 -4.22
C GLN A 156 2.83 -19.67 -3.02
N LEU A 157 1.63 -19.44 -2.44
CA LEU A 157 1.55 -18.82 -1.13
C LEU A 157 1.79 -19.91 -0.08
N ASN A 158 2.98 -19.92 0.50
CA ASN A 158 3.33 -20.82 1.58
C ASN A 158 2.91 -20.22 2.93
N PHE A 159 2.00 -20.86 3.64
CA PHE A 159 1.51 -20.36 4.94
C PHE A 159 2.59 -20.40 6.04
N ALA A 160 3.59 -21.28 5.91
CA ALA A 160 4.71 -21.33 6.86
C ALA A 160 5.55 -20.04 6.85
N ASP A 161 5.53 -19.29 5.74
CA ASP A 161 6.23 -18.01 5.62
C ASP A 161 5.64 -16.91 6.51
N ALA A 162 4.46 -17.10 7.10
CA ALA A 162 3.84 -16.15 8.03
C ALA A 162 4.79 -15.75 9.17
N GLY A 163 5.57 -16.69 9.67
CA GLY A 163 6.57 -16.45 10.72
C GLY A 163 7.71 -15.52 10.31
N ASN A 164 7.95 -15.33 9.03
CA ASN A 164 9.02 -14.48 8.49
C ASN A 164 8.56 -13.04 8.23
N ILE A 165 7.25 -12.77 8.24
CA ILE A 165 6.71 -11.43 7.96
C ILE A 165 6.82 -10.57 9.24
N ALA A 166 7.74 -9.62 9.24
CA ALA A 166 7.97 -8.73 10.38
C ALA A 166 7.00 -7.53 10.41
N ALA A 167 6.62 -7.02 9.23
CA ALA A 167 5.75 -5.86 9.10
C ALA A 167 4.32 -6.14 9.64
N PRO A 168 3.65 -5.15 10.26
CA PRO A 168 2.21 -5.17 10.47
C PRO A 168 1.44 -5.40 9.17
N VAL A 169 0.35 -6.17 9.22
CA VAL A 169 -0.38 -6.61 8.02
C VAL A 169 -1.85 -6.19 8.07
N LEU A 170 -2.31 -5.49 7.04
CA LEU A 170 -3.73 -5.26 6.79
C LEU A 170 -4.22 -6.19 5.69
N LEU A 171 -5.21 -7.04 6.01
CA LEU A 171 -5.86 -7.94 5.06
C LEU A 171 -7.27 -7.44 4.74
N LEU A 172 -7.59 -7.30 3.47
CA LEU A 172 -8.89 -6.81 2.99
C LEU A 172 -9.51 -7.81 2.01
N VAL A 173 -10.80 -8.10 2.19
CA VAL A 173 -11.57 -8.94 1.27
C VAL A 173 -13.07 -8.58 1.33
N SER A 174 -13.82 -8.80 0.26
CA SER A 174 -15.28 -8.65 0.28
C SER A 174 -15.98 -9.98 0.60
N LYS A 175 -17.13 -9.90 1.27
CA LYS A 175 -17.92 -11.05 1.70
C LYS A 175 -18.33 -11.98 0.53
N ASN A 176 -18.58 -11.43 -0.65
CA ASN A 176 -18.94 -12.19 -1.84
C ASN A 176 -17.79 -12.41 -2.82
N ASP A 177 -16.52 -12.28 -2.38
CA ASP A 177 -15.35 -12.73 -3.17
C ASP A 177 -15.16 -14.25 -2.98
N THR A 178 -16.18 -15.01 -3.41
CA THR A 178 -16.29 -16.46 -3.16
C THR A 178 -16.05 -17.31 -4.41
N GLY A 179 -15.75 -16.69 -5.54
CA GLY A 179 -15.46 -17.34 -6.80
C GLY A 179 -16.11 -16.61 -7.99
N SER A 180 -15.30 -16.21 -8.95
CA SER A 180 -15.73 -15.51 -10.14
C SER A 180 -14.85 -15.86 -11.34
N ARG A 181 -15.15 -15.31 -12.51
CA ARG A 181 -14.28 -15.43 -13.70
C ARG A 181 -12.87 -14.85 -13.43
N TYR A 182 -12.76 -13.79 -12.63
CA TYR A 182 -11.49 -13.14 -12.29
C TYR A 182 -10.63 -13.99 -11.36
N THR A 183 -11.26 -14.75 -10.47
CA THR A 183 -10.59 -15.67 -9.54
C THR A 183 -10.56 -17.11 -10.06
N LYS A 184 -11.02 -17.36 -11.31
CA LYS A 184 -11.15 -18.70 -11.91
C LYS A 184 -11.97 -19.64 -11.03
N GLY A 185 -13.10 -19.16 -10.49
CA GLY A 185 -13.99 -19.89 -9.59
C GLY A 185 -13.44 -20.15 -8.19
N ARG A 186 -12.29 -19.59 -7.83
CA ARG A 186 -11.65 -19.83 -6.52
C ARG A 186 -12.21 -18.89 -5.46
N ASN A 187 -12.45 -19.41 -4.26
CA ASN A 187 -12.97 -18.67 -3.13
C ASN A 187 -11.87 -17.87 -2.41
N THR A 188 -11.73 -16.60 -2.77
CA THR A 188 -10.75 -15.66 -2.22
C THR A 188 -11.04 -15.34 -0.75
N LEU A 189 -12.31 -15.19 -0.36
CA LEU A 189 -12.69 -14.94 1.04
C LEU A 189 -12.18 -16.08 1.95
N LYS A 190 -12.47 -17.33 1.58
CA LYS A 190 -12.01 -18.50 2.36
C LYS A 190 -10.49 -18.56 2.43
N PHE A 191 -9.81 -18.24 1.32
CA PHE A 191 -8.35 -18.26 1.27
C PHE A 191 -7.74 -17.13 2.10
N THR A 192 -8.27 -15.91 2.02
CA THR A 192 -7.78 -14.76 2.83
C THR A 192 -7.98 -15.02 4.32
N ARG A 193 -9.06 -15.69 4.73
CA ARG A 193 -9.22 -16.13 6.14
C ARG A 193 -8.09 -17.06 6.58
N ARG A 194 -7.71 -18.03 5.75
CA ARG A 194 -6.57 -18.91 6.05
C ARG A 194 -5.24 -18.16 6.16
N VAL A 195 -5.05 -17.12 5.33
CA VAL A 195 -3.88 -16.23 5.44
C VAL A 195 -3.89 -15.48 6.78
N ALA A 196 -5.05 -14.95 7.17
CA ALA A 196 -5.20 -14.30 8.48
C ALA A 196 -4.93 -15.25 9.65
N ASP A 197 -5.46 -16.47 9.57
CA ASP A 197 -5.25 -17.50 10.61
C ASP A 197 -3.76 -17.87 10.73
N ALA A 198 -3.06 -18.04 9.60
CA ALA A 198 -1.61 -18.34 9.60
C ALA A 198 -0.78 -17.21 10.25
N LEU A 199 -1.09 -15.94 9.94
CA LEU A 199 -0.42 -14.79 10.56
C LEU A 199 -0.69 -14.73 12.07
N LYS A 200 -1.94 -14.93 12.50
CA LYS A 200 -2.31 -14.97 13.93
C LYS A 200 -1.58 -16.09 14.67
N GLN A 201 -1.56 -17.29 14.10
CA GLN A 201 -0.83 -18.43 14.68
C GLN A 201 0.67 -18.18 14.79
N ALA A 202 1.24 -17.41 13.86
CA ALA A 202 2.63 -16.97 13.90
C ALA A 202 2.87 -15.75 14.84
N GLY A 203 1.85 -15.27 15.55
CA GLY A 203 1.96 -14.14 16.48
C GLY A 203 2.22 -12.80 15.78
N ARG A 204 1.76 -12.64 14.51
CA ARG A 204 1.97 -11.40 13.75
C ARG A 204 0.89 -10.38 14.06
N ASP A 205 1.28 -9.09 14.00
CA ASP A 205 0.35 -7.97 14.11
C ASP A 205 -0.50 -7.87 12.85
N ILE A 206 -1.81 -8.11 12.97
CA ILE A 206 -2.72 -8.11 11.83
C ILE A 206 -4.02 -7.38 12.11
N GLU A 207 -4.48 -6.67 11.09
CA GLU A 207 -5.85 -6.19 10.97
C GLU A 207 -6.51 -6.90 9.79
N PHE A 208 -7.70 -7.48 10.00
CA PHE A 208 -8.42 -8.19 8.96
C PHE A 208 -9.84 -7.66 8.81
N ILE A 209 -10.15 -7.07 7.65
CA ILE A 209 -11.45 -6.46 7.34
C ILE A 209 -12.14 -7.25 6.23
N VAL A 210 -13.38 -7.68 6.52
CA VAL A 210 -14.28 -8.28 5.54
C VAL A 210 -15.35 -7.25 5.19
N TYR A 211 -15.29 -6.67 3.99
CA TYR A 211 -16.29 -5.71 3.53
C TYR A 211 -17.61 -6.40 3.19
N PRO A 212 -18.75 -5.69 3.25
CA PRO A 212 -20.03 -6.16 2.72
C PRO A 212 -19.90 -6.65 1.28
N SER A 213 -20.89 -7.40 0.81
CA SER A 213 -20.96 -7.83 -0.59
C SER A 213 -20.92 -6.63 -1.53
N PHE A 214 -20.04 -6.68 -2.51
CA PHE A 214 -19.88 -5.63 -3.50
C PHE A 214 -20.36 -6.11 -4.87
N ARG A 215 -21.43 -5.48 -5.38
CA ARG A 215 -22.03 -5.85 -6.66
C ARG A 215 -22.24 -7.37 -6.78
N ASN A 216 -22.10 -7.92 -7.97
CA ASN A 216 -22.21 -9.36 -8.23
C ASN A 216 -20.90 -10.13 -8.00
N ASP A 217 -19.79 -9.42 -7.72
CA ASP A 217 -18.46 -10.00 -7.56
C ASP A 217 -17.59 -9.14 -6.63
N GLY A 218 -17.37 -9.65 -5.43
CA GLY A 218 -16.60 -8.95 -4.39
C GLY A 218 -15.15 -8.67 -4.76
N HIS A 219 -14.56 -9.45 -5.67
CA HIS A 219 -13.19 -9.22 -6.14
C HIS A 219 -13.04 -7.86 -6.84
N THR A 220 -14.12 -7.41 -7.50
CA THR A 220 -14.13 -6.13 -8.24
C THR A 220 -14.19 -4.89 -7.34
N LEU A 221 -14.38 -5.04 -6.03
CA LEU A 221 -14.26 -3.93 -5.06
C LEU A 221 -12.91 -3.23 -5.19
N PHE A 222 -11.85 -3.99 -5.43
CA PHE A 222 -10.46 -3.49 -5.48
C PHE A 222 -9.96 -3.20 -6.90
N PHE A 223 -10.83 -3.16 -7.91
CA PHE A 223 -10.43 -2.84 -9.29
C PHE A 223 -10.16 -1.35 -9.49
N GLU A 224 -10.75 -0.51 -8.69
CA GLU A 224 -10.59 0.94 -8.69
C GLU A 224 -10.35 1.41 -7.25
N VAL A 225 -9.73 2.57 -7.08
CA VAL A 225 -9.62 3.22 -5.76
C VAL A 225 -11.00 3.70 -5.34
N ARG A 226 -11.51 3.17 -4.22
CA ARG A 226 -12.85 3.45 -3.71
C ARG A 226 -12.81 3.86 -2.24
N SER A 227 -13.63 4.82 -1.85
CA SER A 227 -13.71 5.33 -0.48
C SER A 227 -14.05 4.23 0.54
N GLU A 228 -14.82 3.19 0.12
CA GLU A 228 -15.26 2.08 0.97
C GLU A 228 -14.10 1.38 1.68
N TYR A 229 -12.98 1.18 0.99
CA TYR A 229 -11.82 0.49 1.54
C TYR A 229 -10.57 1.40 1.66
N TRP A 230 -10.46 2.43 0.82
CA TRP A 230 -9.26 3.27 0.76
C TRP A 230 -8.99 4.04 2.05
N LYS A 231 -10.05 4.42 2.78
CA LYS A 231 -9.94 5.02 4.11
C LYS A 231 -9.21 4.11 5.11
N ASP A 232 -9.48 2.80 5.08
CA ASP A 232 -8.84 1.83 5.97
C ASP A 232 -7.37 1.61 5.56
N VAL A 233 -7.09 1.54 4.24
CA VAL A 233 -5.72 1.48 3.72
C VAL A 233 -4.91 2.70 4.16
N THR A 234 -5.45 3.91 3.96
CA THR A 234 -4.71 5.14 4.30
C THR A 234 -4.57 5.33 5.82
N ARG A 235 -5.56 4.96 6.61
CA ARG A 235 -5.47 4.95 8.07
C ARG A 235 -4.35 4.03 8.53
N PHE A 236 -4.36 2.78 8.06
CA PHE A 236 -3.35 1.78 8.40
C PHE A 236 -1.93 2.22 8.00
N LEU A 237 -1.75 2.71 6.77
CA LEU A 237 -0.45 3.21 6.34
C LEU A 237 0.04 4.38 7.20
N LYS A 238 -0.83 5.35 7.53
CA LYS A 238 -0.47 6.49 8.38
C LYS A 238 -0.12 6.12 9.81
N SER A 239 -0.58 4.98 10.32
CA SER A 239 -0.24 4.52 11.66
C SER A 239 1.07 3.73 11.71
N HIS A 240 1.61 3.30 10.56
CA HIS A 240 2.81 2.46 10.50
C HIS A 240 3.94 3.06 9.65
N LEU A 241 3.67 4.09 8.87
CA LEU A 241 4.62 4.84 8.06
C LEU A 241 4.68 6.32 8.51
#